data_d440a1fa8061e2486fe4dfdb40bc5ec1
#
_entry.id   d440a1fa8061e2486fe4dfdb40bc5ec1
#
_cell.length_a   1.000
_cell.length_b   1.000
_cell.length_c   1.000
_cell.angle_alpha   90.00
_cell.angle_beta   90.00
_cell.angle_gamma   90.00
#
_symmetry.space_group_name_H-M   'P 1'
#
loop_
_entity.id
_entity.type
_entity.pdbx_description
1 polymer ?
#
loop_
_entity_poly.entity_id
_entity_poly.type
_entity_poly.pdbx_seq_one_letter_code
_entity_poly.pdbx_strand_id
1 'polypeptide(L)'
;MRLISTALLTIMVACTPVYDVVVVGGGTGGTAAAIEAARDGAHVLIIEESPWIGGMLTSAGVSAIDGNYRLRGGIFGEFTDSLAVRYGGYEALKSGWVSNILFNPAVGADILANMAHQSGVEIRHARPRPGISRIKDHWSLTLSDGSHVNARILIDGTELGDIALEVGAEELQDRVTLQDMTYVAIVKLYDHDVTIEEPQDYNPELYRDCCSTWPPEMMLSYGALPDGHIMLNWPQSGNDIYLNYLHMPREEVYRQAKNRTLGYIYYIQTELGYRNIGIAHDVFPTDDGFPFYPYYRDSRRFAGRDTMTIEAARRPYDFDLYTRAVAVGDYPVDHHHNQNPRREELSHLWYGQIPSFSMPLGVVIPIGVEDLLMADKNISVTWEMNGATRLQPVVTGLGQAAGALAAIAVKTGRHPSEVPASEVQAVLLDRGCYLLPFLDLKPTDPGFRELQEKGIKGEVKGTGRTVGWANETWVNTPEQ
;
A
#
# COMPACT_ATOMS: atom_id res chain seq x y z
N MET A 1 -6.26 -18.23 71.97
CA MET A 1 -5.92 -17.03 71.17
C MET A 1 -5.48 -17.48 69.75
N ARG A 2 -6.36 -17.40 68.79
CA ARG A 2 -6.01 -17.73 67.36
C ARG A 2 -5.70 -16.41 66.67
N LEU A 3 -4.46 -16.24 66.23
CA LEU A 3 -4.03 -15.14 65.37
C LEU A 3 -4.55 -15.39 63.97
N ILE A 4 -5.42 -14.54 63.48
CA ILE A 4 -5.85 -14.50 62.09
C ILE A 4 -4.85 -13.62 61.34
N SER A 5 -3.98 -14.24 60.54
CA SER A 5 -3.10 -13.54 59.62
C SER A 5 -3.92 -13.10 58.40
N THR A 6 -4.19 -11.82 58.30
CA THR A 6 -4.81 -11.20 57.10
C THR A 6 -3.70 -11.00 56.06
N ALA A 7 -3.69 -11.84 55.02
CA ALA A 7 -2.83 -11.62 53.87
C ALA A 7 -3.40 -10.46 53.04
N LEU A 8 -2.70 -9.35 53.00
CA LEU A 8 -2.99 -8.25 52.08
C LEU A 8 -2.55 -8.66 50.67
N LEU A 9 -3.50 -9.01 49.81
CA LEU A 9 -3.25 -9.25 48.40
C LEU A 9 -3.07 -7.89 47.70
N THR A 10 -1.82 -7.48 47.51
CA THR A 10 -1.48 -6.30 46.71
C THR A 10 -1.72 -6.64 45.26
N ILE A 11 -2.86 -6.22 44.71
CA ILE A 11 -3.10 -6.25 43.28
C ILE A 11 -2.17 -5.20 42.65
N MET A 12 -1.04 -5.63 42.09
CA MET A 12 -0.29 -4.81 41.19
C MET A 12 -1.14 -4.63 39.92
N VAL A 13 -1.78 -3.49 39.81
CA VAL A 13 -2.33 -3.03 38.52
C VAL A 13 -1.12 -2.77 37.67
N ALA A 14 -0.76 -3.72 36.81
CA ALA A 14 0.22 -3.49 35.77
C ALA A 14 -0.32 -2.37 34.88
N CYS A 15 0.29 -1.19 34.94
CA CYS A 15 -0.06 -0.08 34.07
C CYS A 15 0.32 -0.51 32.66
N THR A 16 -0.66 -0.74 31.79
CA THR A 16 -0.40 -1.07 30.38
C THR A 16 0.39 0.10 29.76
N PRO A 17 1.56 -0.13 29.18
CA PRO A 17 2.34 0.94 28.60
C PRO A 17 1.54 1.62 27.49
N VAL A 18 1.67 2.94 27.41
CA VAL A 18 1.08 3.73 26.34
C VAL A 18 2.15 3.93 25.28
N TYR A 19 1.92 3.42 24.06
CA TYR A 19 2.74 3.74 22.90
C TYR A 19 2.44 5.17 22.44
N ASP A 20 3.43 5.84 21.89
CA ASP A 20 3.20 7.12 21.25
C ASP A 20 2.35 6.95 19.99
N VAL A 21 2.68 5.94 19.20
CA VAL A 21 1.98 5.61 17.94
C VAL A 21 1.74 4.11 17.87
N VAL A 22 0.50 3.72 17.59
CA VAL A 22 0.17 2.34 17.21
C VAL A 22 -0.35 2.35 15.77
N VAL A 23 0.29 1.58 14.92
CA VAL A 23 -0.15 1.33 13.55
C VAL A 23 -0.85 -0.02 13.51
N VAL A 24 -2.11 -0.05 13.14
CA VAL A 24 -2.86 -1.28 12.92
C VAL A 24 -2.90 -1.56 11.42
N GLY A 25 -2.36 -2.71 11.04
CA GLY A 25 -2.09 -3.09 9.66
C GLY A 25 -0.69 -2.66 9.23
N GLY A 26 0.21 -3.63 9.10
CA GLY A 26 1.52 -3.46 8.48
C GLY A 26 1.42 -3.43 6.95
N GLY A 27 0.39 -2.78 6.39
CA GLY A 27 0.25 -2.51 4.97
C GLY A 27 1.42 -1.70 4.42
N THR A 28 1.44 -1.41 3.14
CA THR A 28 2.53 -0.64 2.51
C THR A 28 2.70 0.73 3.17
N GLY A 29 1.60 1.46 3.34
CA GLY A 29 1.61 2.77 4.00
C GLY A 29 1.80 2.68 5.51
N GLY A 30 1.15 1.71 6.17
CA GLY A 30 1.29 1.49 7.61
C GLY A 30 2.73 1.18 8.01
N THR A 31 3.45 0.36 7.23
CA THR A 31 4.88 0.08 7.43
C THR A 31 5.73 1.34 7.31
N ALA A 32 5.50 2.15 6.26
CA ALA A 32 6.21 3.41 6.07
C ALA A 32 5.93 4.41 7.20
N ALA A 33 4.67 4.48 7.66
CA ALA A 33 4.27 5.34 8.78
C ALA A 33 4.98 4.96 10.09
N ALA A 34 5.05 3.68 10.38
CA ALA A 34 5.73 3.20 11.59
C ALA A 34 7.24 3.50 11.55
N ILE A 35 7.90 3.23 10.40
CA ILE A 35 9.32 3.49 10.22
C ILE A 35 9.64 4.97 10.43
N GLU A 36 8.87 5.88 9.79
CA GLU A 36 9.13 7.31 9.91
C GLU A 36 8.86 7.82 11.34
N ALA A 37 7.73 7.45 11.93
CA ALA A 37 7.41 7.87 13.29
C ALA A 37 8.49 7.45 14.31
N ALA A 38 9.01 6.23 14.18
CA ALA A 38 10.08 5.74 15.03
C ALA A 38 11.42 6.48 14.80
N ARG A 39 11.75 6.78 13.54
CA ARG A 39 12.94 7.59 13.18
C ARG A 39 12.90 9.01 13.74
N ASP A 40 11.71 9.56 13.93
CA ASP A 40 11.49 10.86 14.53
C ASP A 40 11.37 10.79 16.07
N GLY A 41 11.59 9.61 16.66
CA GLY A 41 11.77 9.39 18.09
C GLY A 41 10.51 8.95 18.84
N ALA A 42 9.42 8.61 18.15
CA ALA A 42 8.23 8.06 18.78
C ALA A 42 8.45 6.59 19.19
N HIS A 43 7.80 6.14 20.28
CA HIS A 43 7.69 4.73 20.64
C HIS A 43 6.55 4.10 19.84
N VAL A 44 6.89 3.22 18.89
CA VAL A 44 5.97 2.75 17.85
C VAL A 44 5.75 1.24 17.92
N LEU A 45 4.49 0.82 17.81
CA LEU A 45 4.08 -0.57 17.64
C LEU A 45 3.31 -0.75 16.33
N ILE A 46 3.70 -1.72 15.50
CA ILE A 46 2.85 -2.28 14.42
C ILE A 46 2.09 -3.49 14.98
N ILE A 47 0.79 -3.53 14.73
CA ILE A 47 -0.06 -4.70 14.92
C ILE A 47 -0.41 -5.21 13.52
N GLU A 48 0.13 -6.39 13.16
CA GLU A 48 -0.09 -7.01 11.84
C GLU A 48 -0.45 -8.49 12.03
N GLU A 49 -1.49 -8.95 11.32
CA GLU A 49 -1.96 -10.33 11.47
C GLU A 49 -1.13 -11.34 10.68
N SER A 50 -0.56 -10.93 9.54
CA SER A 50 0.29 -11.77 8.71
C SER A 50 1.73 -11.83 9.26
N PRO A 51 2.53 -12.84 8.90
CA PRO A 51 3.93 -12.91 9.31
C PRO A 51 4.83 -11.82 8.72
N TRP A 52 4.37 -11.13 7.67
CA TRP A 52 5.14 -10.09 6.98
C TRP A 52 4.47 -8.72 7.08
N ILE A 53 5.28 -7.66 7.08
CA ILE A 53 4.85 -6.29 6.87
C ILE A 53 5.13 -5.87 5.42
N GLY A 54 4.53 -4.77 4.95
CA GLY A 54 4.69 -4.24 3.60
C GLY A 54 3.46 -4.39 2.71
N GLY A 55 2.42 -5.08 3.18
CA GLY A 55 1.11 -5.13 2.54
C GLY A 55 1.15 -5.65 1.10
N MET A 56 0.64 -4.84 0.16
CA MET A 56 0.60 -5.23 -1.25
C MET A 56 1.98 -5.54 -1.85
N LEU A 57 3.06 -4.89 -1.39
CA LEU A 57 4.43 -5.15 -1.87
C LEU A 57 4.92 -6.56 -1.51
N THR A 58 4.43 -7.13 -0.42
CA THR A 58 4.97 -8.35 0.21
C THR A 58 3.88 -9.38 0.46
N SER A 59 3.05 -9.15 1.48
CA SER A 59 2.05 -10.08 2.01
C SER A 59 0.97 -10.47 1.00
N ALA A 60 0.60 -9.59 0.06
CA ALA A 60 -0.34 -9.86 -1.02
C ALA A 60 0.35 -10.25 -2.35
N GLY A 61 1.68 -10.26 -2.41
CA GLY A 61 2.46 -10.78 -3.53
C GLY A 61 2.57 -9.88 -4.77
N VAL A 62 2.17 -8.60 -4.70
CA VAL A 62 2.32 -7.66 -5.83
C VAL A 62 3.72 -7.05 -5.81
N SER A 63 4.68 -7.85 -6.21
CA SER A 63 6.11 -7.52 -6.18
C SER A 63 6.62 -6.92 -7.50
N ALA A 64 5.76 -6.15 -8.15
CA ALA A 64 6.06 -5.28 -9.28
C ALA A 64 5.58 -3.87 -8.92
N ILE A 65 6.48 -2.89 -8.97
CA ILE A 65 6.18 -1.52 -8.57
C ILE A 65 5.77 -0.70 -9.78
N ASP A 66 4.65 0.00 -9.68
CA ASP A 66 4.12 0.88 -10.70
C ASP A 66 4.32 2.36 -10.34
N GLY A 67 4.93 3.10 -11.27
CA GLY A 67 5.15 4.54 -11.13
C GLY A 67 6.39 4.94 -10.32
N ASN A 68 6.63 6.23 -10.27
CA ASN A 68 7.69 6.93 -9.53
C ASN A 68 9.13 6.43 -9.77
N TYR A 69 9.41 5.78 -10.90
CA TYR A 69 10.76 5.25 -11.21
C TYR A 69 11.86 6.32 -11.19
N ARG A 70 11.50 7.56 -11.48
CA ARG A 70 12.39 8.73 -11.50
C ARG A 70 12.21 9.63 -10.28
N LEU A 71 11.19 9.38 -9.44
CA LEU A 71 10.84 10.15 -8.24
C LEU A 71 11.11 9.33 -6.97
N ARG A 72 12.25 8.68 -6.91
CA ARG A 72 12.63 7.85 -5.76
C ARG A 72 13.20 8.72 -4.66
N GLY A 73 12.49 8.81 -3.53
CA GLY A 73 12.90 9.56 -2.36
C GLY A 73 12.34 8.96 -1.07
N GLY A 74 12.83 9.37 0.07
CA GLY A 74 12.39 8.90 1.37
C GLY A 74 12.46 7.37 1.52
N ILE A 75 11.51 6.80 2.25
CA ILE A 75 11.40 5.35 2.50
C ILE A 75 11.24 4.56 1.19
N PHE A 76 10.49 5.08 0.22
CA PHE A 76 10.35 4.44 -1.09
C PHE A 76 11.70 4.35 -1.82
N GLY A 77 12.50 5.44 -1.80
CA GLY A 77 13.84 5.45 -2.37
C GLY A 77 14.75 4.44 -1.68
N GLU A 78 14.79 4.43 -0.35
CA GLU A 78 15.59 3.51 0.46
C GLU A 78 15.23 2.05 0.22
N PHE A 79 13.93 1.74 0.12
CA PHE A 79 13.46 0.38 -0.19
C PHE A 79 13.93 -0.08 -1.57
N THR A 80 13.76 0.76 -2.60
CA THR A 80 14.15 0.42 -3.98
C THR A 80 15.66 0.36 -4.16
N ASP A 81 16.43 1.22 -3.46
CA ASP A 81 17.90 1.15 -3.40
C ASP A 81 18.37 -0.15 -2.74
N SER A 82 17.70 -0.58 -1.64
CA SER A 82 17.99 -1.84 -0.96
C SER A 82 17.72 -3.06 -1.84
N LEU A 83 16.62 -3.03 -2.62
CA LEU A 83 16.35 -4.05 -3.63
C LEU A 83 17.47 -4.08 -4.69
N ALA A 84 17.86 -2.91 -5.21
CA ALA A 84 18.93 -2.83 -6.20
C ALA A 84 20.27 -3.38 -5.66
N VAL A 85 20.60 -3.09 -4.41
CA VAL A 85 21.79 -3.67 -3.76
C VAL A 85 21.66 -5.20 -3.66
N ARG A 86 20.50 -5.70 -3.26
CA ARG A 86 20.24 -7.15 -3.08
C ARG A 86 20.38 -7.93 -4.39
N TYR A 87 19.99 -7.35 -5.52
CA TYR A 87 19.99 -8.00 -6.84
C TYR A 87 21.17 -7.58 -7.75
N GLY A 88 22.09 -6.73 -7.27
CA GLY A 88 23.28 -6.33 -8.04
C GLY A 88 23.06 -5.15 -8.98
N GLY A 89 22.01 -4.37 -8.77
CA GLY A 89 21.76 -3.13 -9.51
C GLY A 89 20.32 -3.02 -10.02
N TYR A 90 19.91 -1.80 -10.38
CA TYR A 90 18.57 -1.52 -10.90
C TYR A 90 18.25 -2.26 -12.20
N GLU A 91 19.24 -2.54 -13.05
CA GLU A 91 19.01 -3.27 -14.30
C GLU A 91 18.55 -4.73 -14.05
N ALA A 92 19.00 -5.35 -12.93
CA ALA A 92 18.55 -6.69 -12.55
C ALA A 92 17.08 -6.73 -12.11
N LEU A 93 16.52 -5.59 -11.71
CA LEU A 93 15.11 -5.48 -11.31
C LEU A 93 14.14 -5.39 -12.49
N LYS A 94 14.65 -5.21 -13.72
CA LYS A 94 13.87 -5.16 -14.97
C LYS A 94 13.72 -6.54 -15.61
N SER A 95 13.44 -7.56 -14.82
CA SER A 95 13.40 -8.95 -15.25
C SER A 95 12.14 -9.32 -16.04
N GLY A 96 11.01 -8.66 -15.75
CA GLY A 96 9.76 -8.74 -16.52
C GLY A 96 9.47 -7.44 -17.26
N TRP A 97 8.38 -7.40 -18.01
CA TRP A 97 8.02 -6.19 -18.77
C TRP A 97 6.86 -5.38 -18.14
N VAL A 98 6.22 -5.90 -17.09
CA VAL A 98 5.12 -5.21 -16.39
C VAL A 98 5.60 -3.98 -15.62
N SER A 99 6.85 -4.00 -15.15
CA SER A 99 7.42 -2.95 -14.30
C SER A 99 8.92 -2.82 -14.50
N ASN A 100 9.47 -1.67 -14.14
CA ASN A 100 10.92 -1.46 -14.09
C ASN A 100 11.55 -1.96 -12.76
N ILE A 101 10.72 -2.34 -11.79
CA ILE A 101 11.16 -2.82 -10.48
C ILE A 101 10.32 -4.04 -10.11
N LEU A 102 10.90 -5.21 -10.33
CA LEU A 102 10.34 -6.49 -9.92
C LEU A 102 11.28 -7.15 -8.89
N PHE A 103 10.71 -7.88 -7.96
CA PHE A 103 11.47 -8.54 -6.90
C PHE A 103 10.68 -9.72 -6.32
N ASN A 104 11.35 -10.63 -5.63
CA ASN A 104 10.68 -11.67 -4.85
C ASN A 104 10.02 -11.05 -3.62
N PRO A 105 8.72 -11.28 -3.36
CA PRO A 105 8.02 -10.67 -2.23
C PRO A 105 8.64 -11.00 -0.87
N ALA A 106 9.26 -12.18 -0.70
CA ALA A 106 9.97 -12.53 0.53
C ALA A 106 11.21 -11.65 0.74
N VAL A 107 11.93 -11.30 -0.33
CA VAL A 107 13.06 -10.36 -0.26
C VAL A 107 12.58 -8.96 0.12
N GLY A 108 11.46 -8.52 -0.44
CA GLY A 108 10.83 -7.25 -0.04
C GLY A 108 10.43 -7.23 1.43
N ALA A 109 9.85 -8.34 1.93
CA ALA A 109 9.47 -8.49 3.33
C ALA A 109 10.68 -8.40 4.27
N ASP A 110 11.78 -9.09 3.94
CA ASP A 110 13.04 -9.05 4.71
C ASP A 110 13.60 -7.61 4.78
N ILE A 111 13.60 -6.89 3.66
CA ILE A 111 14.09 -5.51 3.62
C ILE A 111 13.24 -4.60 4.51
N LEU A 112 11.91 -4.64 4.37
CA LEU A 112 11.02 -3.80 5.16
C LEU A 112 11.06 -4.14 6.66
N ALA A 113 11.14 -5.43 7.01
CA ALA A 113 11.31 -5.87 8.39
C ALA A 113 12.62 -5.35 8.99
N ASN A 114 13.72 -5.40 8.23
CA ASN A 114 15.01 -4.86 8.65
C ASN A 114 14.96 -3.33 8.82
N MET A 115 14.32 -2.59 7.90
CA MET A 115 14.16 -1.14 8.01
C MET A 115 13.35 -0.77 9.27
N ALA A 116 12.24 -1.48 9.53
CA ALA A 116 11.44 -1.28 10.72
C ALA A 116 12.22 -1.58 12.02
N HIS A 117 12.91 -2.72 12.07
CA HIS A 117 13.74 -3.10 13.22
C HIS A 117 14.87 -2.09 13.49
N GLN A 118 15.58 -1.66 12.46
CA GLN A 118 16.66 -0.66 12.59
C GLN A 118 16.16 0.70 13.04
N SER A 119 14.89 1.01 12.75
CA SER A 119 14.21 2.22 13.21
C SER A 119 13.68 2.11 14.65
N GLY A 120 13.72 0.93 15.27
CA GLY A 120 13.21 0.70 16.63
C GLY A 120 11.71 0.43 16.70
N VAL A 121 11.07 0.04 15.59
CA VAL A 121 9.65 -0.32 15.56
C VAL A 121 9.45 -1.69 16.20
N GLU A 122 8.50 -1.79 17.15
CA GLU A 122 8.01 -3.05 17.65
C GLU A 122 6.96 -3.63 16.68
N ILE A 123 7.01 -4.94 16.42
CA ILE A 123 6.03 -5.64 15.59
C ILE A 123 5.37 -6.72 16.43
N ARG A 124 4.03 -6.74 16.43
CA ARG A 124 3.23 -7.78 17.08
C ARG A 124 2.29 -8.42 16.08
N HIS A 125 2.46 -9.73 15.89
CA HIS A 125 1.60 -10.52 15.01
C HIS A 125 0.30 -10.87 15.72
N ALA A 126 -0.71 -10.02 15.51
CA ALA A 126 -2.04 -10.11 16.09
C ALA A 126 -3.01 -9.27 15.26
N ARG A 127 -4.29 -9.35 15.58
CA ARG A 127 -5.29 -8.40 15.09
C ARG A 127 -6.05 -7.80 16.28
N PRO A 128 -6.56 -6.57 16.17
CA PRO A 128 -7.44 -6.03 17.18
C PRO A 128 -8.76 -6.81 17.20
N ARG A 129 -9.35 -6.92 18.39
CA ARG A 129 -10.74 -7.33 18.56
C ARG A 129 -11.63 -6.10 18.41
N PRO A 130 -12.90 -6.26 17.99
CA PRO A 130 -13.86 -5.18 18.00
C PRO A 130 -13.96 -4.50 19.38
N GLY A 131 -14.21 -3.19 19.39
CA GLY A 131 -14.34 -2.42 20.61
C GLY A 131 -13.17 -1.47 20.87
N ILE A 132 -12.47 -1.05 19.80
CA ILE A 132 -11.48 0.04 19.87
C ILE A 132 -12.20 1.29 20.40
N SER A 133 -11.63 1.89 21.42
CA SER A 133 -12.26 3.04 22.06
C SER A 133 -11.24 4.08 22.51
N ARG A 134 -11.67 5.33 22.60
CA ARG A 134 -10.87 6.39 23.18
C ARG A 134 -11.14 6.53 24.65
N ILE A 135 -10.11 6.44 25.47
CA ILE A 135 -10.19 6.57 26.93
C ILE A 135 -9.36 7.79 27.31
N LYS A 136 -10.01 8.88 27.68
CA LYS A 136 -9.37 10.19 27.93
C LYS A 136 -8.56 10.66 26.72
N ASP A 137 -7.24 10.61 26.81
CA ASP A 137 -6.26 11.13 25.88
C ASP A 137 -5.55 10.05 25.05
N HIS A 138 -6.02 8.79 25.12
CA HIS A 138 -5.42 7.69 24.36
C HIS A 138 -6.46 6.70 23.83
N TRP A 139 -6.09 5.99 22.78
CA TRP A 139 -6.80 4.85 22.22
C TRP A 139 -6.51 3.60 23.05
N SER A 140 -7.49 2.74 23.20
CA SER A 140 -7.37 1.44 23.87
C SER A 140 -7.88 0.33 22.95
N LEU A 141 -7.02 -0.67 22.74
CA LEU A 141 -7.26 -1.81 21.88
C LEU A 141 -7.07 -3.10 22.67
N THR A 142 -7.94 -4.08 22.41
CA THR A 142 -7.74 -5.47 22.85
C THR A 142 -7.35 -6.32 21.67
N LEU A 143 -6.28 -7.10 21.77
CA LEU A 143 -5.78 -7.93 20.69
C LEU A 143 -6.37 -9.35 20.73
N SER A 144 -6.20 -10.10 19.64
CA SER A 144 -6.69 -11.47 19.49
C SER A 144 -6.12 -12.44 20.53
N ASP A 145 -4.91 -12.20 21.02
CA ASP A 145 -4.25 -12.95 22.11
C ASP A 145 -4.75 -12.56 23.50
N GLY A 146 -5.64 -11.58 23.61
CA GLY A 146 -6.19 -11.07 24.87
C GLY A 146 -5.36 -9.97 25.53
N SER A 147 -4.24 -9.58 24.96
CA SER A 147 -3.43 -8.47 25.46
C SER A 147 -4.10 -7.12 25.17
N HIS A 148 -3.75 -6.11 25.98
CA HIS A 148 -4.22 -4.74 25.81
C HIS A 148 -3.08 -3.84 25.35
N VAL A 149 -3.41 -2.90 24.47
CA VAL A 149 -2.49 -1.89 23.91
C VAL A 149 -3.15 -0.53 24.01
N ASN A 150 -2.39 0.46 24.45
CA ASN A 150 -2.84 1.86 24.46
C ASN A 150 -1.92 2.70 23.54
N ALA A 151 -2.50 3.68 22.87
CA ALA A 151 -1.81 4.55 21.93
C ALA A 151 -2.25 6.01 22.09
N ARG A 152 -1.33 6.96 22.00
CA ARG A 152 -1.69 8.38 21.88
C ARG A 152 -2.28 8.66 20.50
N ILE A 153 -1.61 8.18 19.46
CA ILE A 153 -2.07 8.30 18.06
C ILE A 153 -2.25 6.89 17.50
N LEU A 154 -3.38 6.69 16.81
CA LEU A 154 -3.71 5.48 16.08
C LEU A 154 -3.55 5.75 14.59
N ILE A 155 -2.90 4.83 13.87
CA ILE A 155 -2.78 4.89 12.42
C ILE A 155 -3.45 3.67 11.81
N ASP A 156 -4.41 3.88 10.91
CA ASP A 156 -5.03 2.83 10.13
C ASP A 156 -4.20 2.56 8.87
N GLY A 157 -3.39 1.51 8.92
CA GLY A 157 -2.62 0.95 7.81
C GLY A 157 -3.22 -0.34 7.25
N THR A 158 -4.49 -0.62 7.53
CA THR A 158 -5.17 -1.82 7.03
C THR A 158 -5.53 -1.67 5.55
N GLU A 159 -5.54 -2.79 4.82
CA GLU A 159 -5.82 -2.81 3.38
C GLU A 159 -7.22 -2.27 3.02
N LEU A 160 -8.20 -2.39 3.93
CA LEU A 160 -9.61 -2.07 3.68
C LEU A 160 -10.17 -0.95 4.56
N GLY A 161 -9.33 -0.24 5.34
CA GLY A 161 -9.75 0.86 6.21
C GLY A 161 -10.61 0.38 7.39
N ASP A 162 -10.26 -0.77 7.97
CA ASP A 162 -11.10 -1.42 8.97
C ASP A 162 -11.12 -0.65 10.29
N ILE A 163 -10.01 -0.01 10.66
CA ILE A 163 -9.90 0.74 11.91
C ILE A 163 -10.65 2.07 11.83
N ALA A 164 -10.48 2.81 10.74
CA ALA A 164 -11.20 4.06 10.52
C ALA A 164 -12.73 3.85 10.53
N LEU A 165 -13.19 2.74 9.91
CA LEU A 165 -14.59 2.35 9.96
C LEU A 165 -15.05 2.06 11.40
N GLU A 166 -14.27 1.26 12.13
CA GLU A 166 -14.64 0.82 13.48
C GLU A 166 -14.75 1.99 14.47
N VAL A 167 -13.87 2.97 14.35
CA VAL A 167 -13.88 4.15 15.23
C VAL A 167 -14.80 5.27 14.73
N GLY A 168 -15.56 5.04 13.65
CA GLY A 168 -16.63 5.92 13.18
C GLY A 168 -16.17 7.08 12.30
N ALA A 169 -15.05 6.95 11.59
CA ALA A 169 -14.68 7.92 10.56
C ALA A 169 -15.73 7.94 9.42
N GLU A 170 -15.97 9.10 8.85
CA GLU A 170 -16.96 9.29 7.78
C GLU A 170 -16.46 8.70 6.46
N GLU A 171 -17.11 7.64 5.96
CA GLU A 171 -16.78 7.02 4.68
C GLU A 171 -17.30 7.87 3.51
N LEU A 172 -16.46 8.10 2.49
CA LEU A 172 -16.84 8.74 1.23
C LEU A 172 -17.81 7.84 0.45
N GLN A 173 -18.93 8.43 -0.01
CA GLN A 173 -20.04 7.70 -0.65
C GLN A 173 -20.06 7.86 -2.19
N ASP A 174 -18.92 8.16 -2.81
CA ASP A 174 -18.79 8.39 -4.26
C ASP A 174 -18.45 7.13 -5.06
N ARG A 175 -18.32 5.96 -4.40
CA ARG A 175 -17.97 4.70 -5.07
C ARG A 175 -19.10 4.22 -5.98
N VAL A 176 -18.78 4.02 -7.26
CA VAL A 176 -19.70 3.48 -8.25
C VAL A 176 -19.80 1.95 -8.14
N THR A 177 -18.64 1.30 -7.98
CA THR A 177 -18.51 -0.15 -7.76
C THR A 177 -17.10 -0.45 -7.23
N LEU A 178 -16.85 -1.69 -6.76
CA LEU A 178 -15.50 -2.13 -6.42
C LEU A 178 -14.71 -2.48 -7.70
N GLN A 179 -13.41 -2.29 -7.64
CA GLN A 179 -12.50 -2.81 -8.66
C GLN A 179 -12.34 -4.32 -8.53
N ASP A 180 -12.00 -4.97 -9.65
CA ASP A 180 -11.60 -6.37 -9.63
C ASP A 180 -10.38 -6.54 -8.72
N MET A 181 -10.35 -7.61 -7.97
CA MET A 181 -9.25 -7.98 -7.09
C MET A 181 -8.48 -9.18 -7.66
N THR A 182 -7.28 -9.44 -7.16
CA THR A 182 -6.48 -10.59 -7.58
C THR A 182 -5.97 -11.37 -6.38
N TYR A 183 -6.15 -12.68 -6.36
CA TYR A 183 -5.28 -13.50 -5.51
C TYR A 183 -4.03 -13.79 -6.34
N VAL A 184 -2.94 -13.07 -6.05
CA VAL A 184 -1.67 -13.24 -6.76
C VAL A 184 -1.12 -14.65 -6.50
N ALA A 185 -0.44 -15.23 -7.46
CA ALA A 185 0.36 -16.43 -7.25
C ALA A 185 1.79 -16.19 -7.73
N ILE A 186 2.75 -16.67 -6.98
CA ILE A 186 4.12 -16.79 -7.46
C ILE A 186 4.30 -18.21 -7.95
N VAL A 187 4.68 -18.35 -9.21
CA VAL A 187 4.90 -19.65 -9.86
C VAL A 187 6.34 -19.79 -10.32
N LYS A 188 6.74 -21.01 -10.61
CA LYS A 188 8.05 -21.30 -11.23
C LYS A 188 7.95 -22.43 -12.24
N LEU A 189 8.98 -22.54 -13.08
CA LEU A 189 9.17 -23.68 -13.97
C LEU A 189 9.84 -24.84 -13.21
N TYR A 190 9.20 -25.98 -13.26
CA TYR A 190 9.73 -27.25 -12.75
C TYR A 190 10.39 -28.02 -13.90
N ASP A 191 11.24 -29.00 -13.57
CA ASP A 191 11.88 -29.90 -14.53
C ASP A 191 11.00 -31.12 -14.93
N HIS A 192 9.79 -31.19 -14.36
CA HIS A 192 8.81 -32.23 -14.57
C HIS A 192 7.39 -31.67 -14.65
N ASP A 193 6.45 -32.50 -15.03
CA ASP A 193 5.01 -32.16 -15.06
C ASP A 193 4.49 -31.97 -13.61
N VAL A 194 3.88 -30.81 -13.37
CA VAL A 194 3.26 -30.43 -12.09
C VAL A 194 1.81 -30.00 -12.28
N THR A 195 1.15 -30.55 -13.32
CA THR A 195 -0.24 -30.22 -13.60
C THR A 195 -1.10 -30.52 -12.37
N ILE A 196 -1.83 -29.49 -11.92
CA ILE A 196 -2.73 -29.61 -10.76
C ILE A 196 -4.03 -30.33 -11.17
N GLU A 197 -4.80 -30.79 -10.19
CA GLU A 197 -6.16 -31.27 -10.43
C GLU A 197 -7.05 -30.15 -10.92
N GLU A 198 -8.06 -30.48 -11.74
CA GLU A 198 -9.03 -29.51 -12.23
C GLU A 198 -9.73 -28.81 -11.05
N PRO A 199 -9.62 -27.47 -10.94
CA PRO A 199 -10.28 -26.74 -9.86
C PRO A 199 -11.80 -26.83 -9.92
N GLN A 200 -12.43 -26.69 -8.75
CA GLN A 200 -13.89 -26.71 -8.66
C GLN A 200 -14.51 -25.63 -9.56
N ASP A 201 -15.57 -25.98 -10.28
CA ASP A 201 -16.30 -25.09 -11.18
C ASP A 201 -15.41 -24.47 -12.29
N TYR A 202 -14.34 -25.16 -12.70
CA TYR A 202 -13.46 -24.70 -13.75
C TYR A 202 -14.23 -24.48 -15.06
N ASN A 203 -14.00 -23.32 -15.68
CA ASN A 203 -14.55 -22.99 -16.98
C ASN A 203 -13.46 -22.31 -17.83
N PRO A 204 -12.92 -22.96 -18.89
CA PRO A 204 -11.86 -22.40 -19.72
C PRO A 204 -12.25 -21.10 -20.44
N GLU A 205 -13.54 -20.87 -20.68
CA GLU A 205 -14.03 -19.64 -21.31
C GLU A 205 -13.67 -18.38 -20.52
N LEU A 206 -13.52 -18.50 -19.20
CA LEU A 206 -13.13 -17.37 -18.33
C LEU A 206 -11.70 -16.89 -18.59
N TYR A 207 -10.86 -17.72 -19.21
CA TYR A 207 -9.43 -17.47 -19.42
C TYR A 207 -9.04 -17.36 -20.91
N ARG A 208 -9.97 -17.67 -21.82
CA ARG A 208 -9.71 -17.73 -23.27
C ARG A 208 -9.08 -16.45 -23.82
N ASP A 209 -9.50 -15.28 -23.36
CA ASP A 209 -9.02 -13.98 -23.82
C ASP A 209 -7.75 -13.49 -23.12
N CYS A 210 -7.20 -14.27 -22.17
CA CYS A 210 -6.01 -13.83 -21.41
C CYS A 210 -4.81 -13.54 -22.34
N CYS A 211 -4.70 -14.25 -23.45
CA CYS A 211 -3.60 -14.15 -24.40
C CYS A 211 -4.05 -13.58 -25.76
N SER A 212 -5.23 -12.95 -25.85
CA SER A 212 -5.76 -12.43 -27.12
C SER A 212 -4.91 -11.31 -27.72
N THR A 213 -4.23 -10.52 -26.85
CA THR A 213 -3.39 -9.40 -27.27
C THR A 213 -1.91 -9.79 -27.34
N TRP A 214 -1.46 -10.74 -26.53
CA TRP A 214 -0.06 -11.11 -26.37
C TRP A 214 0.13 -12.63 -26.51
N PRO A 215 1.21 -13.10 -27.17
CA PRO A 215 1.50 -14.52 -27.21
C PRO A 215 1.76 -15.08 -25.79
N PRO A 216 1.48 -16.38 -25.54
CA PRO A 216 1.63 -16.98 -24.21
C PRO A 216 3.01 -16.79 -23.57
N GLU A 217 4.08 -16.82 -24.35
CA GLU A 217 5.45 -16.60 -23.89
C GLU A 217 5.64 -15.18 -23.32
N MET A 218 5.06 -14.20 -23.98
CA MET A 218 5.11 -12.82 -23.52
C MET A 218 4.27 -12.62 -22.25
N MET A 219 3.11 -13.26 -22.19
CA MET A 219 2.26 -13.26 -21.00
C MET A 219 2.99 -13.87 -19.78
N LEU A 220 3.69 -15.00 -19.94
CA LEU A 220 4.46 -15.64 -18.88
C LEU A 220 5.68 -14.81 -18.46
N SER A 221 6.28 -14.04 -19.36
CA SER A 221 7.38 -13.15 -19.03
C SER A 221 6.95 -11.81 -18.42
N TYR A 222 5.66 -11.50 -18.41
CA TYR A 222 5.08 -10.27 -17.87
C TYR A 222 5.59 -9.95 -16.45
N GLY A 223 5.42 -10.90 -15.53
CA GLY A 223 5.81 -10.78 -14.12
C GLY A 223 7.05 -11.60 -13.77
N ALA A 224 7.99 -11.84 -14.70
CA ALA A 224 9.23 -12.56 -14.40
C ALA A 224 10.04 -11.83 -13.33
N LEU A 225 10.41 -12.53 -12.25
CA LEU A 225 11.18 -11.99 -11.13
C LEU A 225 12.67 -12.27 -11.32
N PRO A 226 13.57 -11.47 -10.71
CA PRO A 226 15.01 -11.61 -10.90
C PRO A 226 15.61 -12.97 -10.52
N ASP A 227 14.92 -13.74 -9.69
CA ASP A 227 15.35 -15.05 -9.18
C ASP A 227 14.74 -16.24 -9.94
N GLY A 228 14.08 -15.98 -11.07
CA GLY A 228 13.48 -17.01 -11.93
C GLY A 228 12.06 -17.42 -11.57
N HIS A 229 11.46 -16.84 -10.55
CA HIS A 229 10.04 -16.97 -10.26
C HIS A 229 9.22 -16.09 -11.22
N ILE A 230 7.91 -16.31 -11.27
CA ILE A 230 6.97 -15.52 -12.10
C ILE A 230 5.79 -15.11 -11.22
N MET A 231 5.53 -13.81 -11.14
CA MET A 231 4.35 -13.27 -10.49
C MET A 231 3.16 -13.34 -11.45
N LEU A 232 2.12 -14.09 -11.09
CA LEU A 232 0.85 -14.10 -11.80
C LEU A 232 -0.09 -13.06 -11.18
N ASN A 233 -0.17 -11.92 -11.81
CA ASN A 233 -1.11 -10.84 -11.54
C ASN A 233 -1.61 -10.30 -12.89
N TRP A 234 -2.29 -11.19 -13.64
CA TRP A 234 -2.70 -10.89 -15.01
C TRP A 234 -4.12 -10.35 -15.03
N PRO A 235 -4.34 -9.12 -15.53
CA PRO A 235 -5.66 -8.51 -15.66
C PRO A 235 -6.52 -9.19 -16.73
N GLN A 236 -7.71 -8.65 -16.96
CA GLN A 236 -8.67 -9.14 -17.97
C GLN A 236 -9.13 -10.56 -17.68
N SER A 237 -8.89 -11.47 -18.60
CA SER A 237 -9.30 -12.89 -18.46
C SER A 237 -8.24 -13.76 -17.77
N GLY A 238 -7.32 -13.17 -16.98
CA GLY A 238 -6.39 -13.91 -16.14
C GLY A 238 -6.98 -14.24 -14.77
N ASN A 239 -6.24 -13.90 -13.73
CA ASN A 239 -6.64 -14.19 -12.35
C ASN A 239 -7.37 -13.05 -11.62
N ASP A 240 -7.72 -11.96 -12.32
CA ASP A 240 -8.63 -10.95 -11.79
C ASP A 240 -10.04 -11.51 -11.57
N ILE A 241 -10.70 -11.08 -10.49
CA ILE A 241 -12.07 -11.47 -10.16
C ILE A 241 -12.83 -10.29 -9.55
N TYR A 242 -14.08 -10.08 -9.98
CA TYR A 242 -15.00 -9.15 -9.32
C TYR A 242 -15.72 -9.83 -8.16
N LEU A 243 -15.56 -9.32 -6.97
CA LEU A 243 -16.27 -9.75 -5.76
C LEU A 243 -16.68 -8.52 -4.96
N ASN A 244 -17.81 -8.59 -4.25
CA ASN A 244 -18.23 -7.55 -3.30
C ASN A 244 -17.54 -7.77 -1.94
N TYR A 245 -16.21 -7.75 -1.94
CA TYR A 245 -15.36 -8.16 -0.82
C TYR A 245 -15.49 -7.29 0.45
N LEU A 246 -16.03 -6.08 0.35
CA LEU A 246 -16.31 -5.27 1.54
C LEU A 246 -17.53 -5.75 2.34
N HIS A 247 -18.37 -6.60 1.73
CA HIS A 247 -19.64 -7.08 2.30
C HIS A 247 -19.77 -8.62 2.31
N MET A 248 -18.72 -9.33 1.90
CA MET A 248 -18.66 -10.80 1.92
C MET A 248 -17.83 -11.29 3.11
N PRO A 249 -18.10 -12.50 3.63
CA PRO A 249 -17.20 -13.15 4.58
C PRO A 249 -15.81 -13.32 3.97
N ARG A 250 -14.77 -12.98 4.75
CA ARG A 250 -13.37 -12.98 4.32
C ARG A 250 -12.92 -14.33 3.75
N GLU A 251 -13.28 -15.42 4.43
CA GLU A 251 -12.94 -16.78 4.02
C GLU A 251 -13.54 -17.11 2.64
N GLU A 252 -14.75 -16.64 2.38
CA GLU A 252 -15.40 -16.86 1.10
C GLU A 252 -14.75 -16.05 -0.03
N VAL A 253 -14.37 -14.79 0.25
CA VAL A 253 -13.58 -13.98 -0.68
C VAL A 253 -12.27 -14.68 -1.04
N TYR A 254 -11.53 -15.18 -0.04
CA TYR A 254 -10.26 -15.87 -0.24
C TYR A 254 -10.45 -17.16 -1.05
N ARG A 255 -11.47 -17.96 -0.71
CA ARG A 255 -11.77 -19.21 -1.41
C ARG A 255 -12.07 -18.96 -2.89
N GLN A 256 -12.95 -18.01 -3.22
CA GLN A 256 -13.32 -17.71 -4.60
C GLN A 256 -12.13 -17.14 -5.39
N ALA A 257 -11.39 -16.20 -4.82
CA ALA A 257 -10.25 -15.58 -5.48
C ALA A 257 -9.09 -16.57 -5.69
N LYS A 258 -8.79 -17.46 -4.72
CA LYS A 258 -7.81 -18.54 -4.91
C LYS A 258 -8.25 -19.50 -6.00
N ASN A 259 -9.54 -19.91 -6.00
CA ASN A 259 -10.08 -20.80 -7.03
C ASN A 259 -9.97 -20.18 -8.43
N ARG A 260 -10.20 -18.87 -8.58
CA ARG A 260 -9.98 -18.14 -9.83
C ARG A 260 -8.53 -18.26 -10.31
N THR A 261 -7.56 -18.06 -9.41
CA THR A 261 -6.13 -18.15 -9.73
C THR A 261 -5.71 -19.60 -10.03
N LEU A 262 -6.20 -20.57 -9.28
CA LEU A 262 -5.96 -21.99 -9.58
C LEU A 262 -6.50 -22.38 -10.96
N GLY A 263 -7.70 -21.93 -11.32
CA GLY A 263 -8.25 -22.13 -12.65
C GLY A 263 -7.39 -21.50 -13.74
N TYR A 264 -6.78 -20.34 -13.48
CA TYR A 264 -5.85 -19.70 -14.41
C TYR A 264 -4.56 -20.51 -14.57
N ILE A 265 -3.99 -21.02 -13.47
CA ILE A 265 -2.82 -21.92 -13.51
C ILE A 265 -3.15 -23.19 -14.28
N TYR A 266 -4.30 -23.81 -14.01
CA TYR A 266 -4.75 -25.00 -14.72
C TYR A 266 -4.92 -24.75 -16.22
N TYR A 267 -5.49 -23.60 -16.61
CA TYR A 267 -5.61 -23.17 -18.02
C TYR A 267 -4.22 -23.03 -18.68
N ILE A 268 -3.25 -22.41 -18.02
CA ILE A 268 -1.89 -22.30 -18.51
C ILE A 268 -1.27 -23.69 -18.73
N GLN A 269 -1.52 -24.63 -17.81
CA GLN A 269 -0.97 -25.98 -17.88
C GLN A 269 -1.62 -26.84 -18.99
N THR A 270 -2.93 -26.75 -19.13
CA THR A 270 -3.70 -27.67 -20.00
C THR A 270 -4.02 -27.11 -21.37
N GLU A 271 -4.46 -25.85 -21.46
CA GLU A 271 -4.86 -25.22 -22.72
C GLU A 271 -3.66 -24.55 -23.42
N LEU A 272 -2.73 -23.94 -22.67
CA LEU A 272 -1.52 -23.34 -23.24
C LEU A 272 -0.33 -24.31 -23.29
N GLY A 273 -0.43 -25.49 -22.65
CA GLY A 273 0.53 -26.58 -22.72
C GLY A 273 1.76 -26.45 -21.80
N TYR A 274 1.82 -25.47 -20.88
CA TYR A 274 2.92 -25.27 -19.94
C TYR A 274 2.76 -26.14 -18.68
N ARG A 275 2.73 -27.46 -18.84
CA ARG A 275 2.44 -28.44 -17.79
C ARG A 275 3.44 -28.43 -16.62
N ASN A 276 4.61 -27.84 -16.82
CA ASN A 276 5.67 -27.72 -15.83
C ASN A 276 5.69 -26.37 -15.08
N ILE A 277 4.70 -25.49 -15.28
CA ILE A 277 4.50 -24.30 -14.45
C ILE A 277 3.64 -24.67 -13.25
N GLY A 278 4.09 -24.32 -12.04
CA GLY A 278 3.34 -24.57 -10.81
C GLY A 278 3.64 -23.56 -9.73
N ILE A 279 2.84 -23.58 -8.65
CA ILE A 279 3.01 -22.69 -7.50
C ILE A 279 4.41 -22.88 -6.90
N ALA A 280 5.06 -21.78 -6.57
CA ALA A 280 6.37 -21.78 -5.93
C ALA A 280 6.20 -21.84 -4.41
N HIS A 281 6.28 -23.06 -3.83
CA HIS A 281 6.14 -23.31 -2.39
C HIS A 281 7.33 -22.81 -1.55
N ASP A 282 8.34 -22.25 -2.17
CA ASP A 282 9.56 -21.71 -1.53
C ASP A 282 9.54 -20.19 -1.34
N VAL A 283 8.42 -19.52 -1.65
CA VAL A 283 8.27 -18.06 -1.52
C VAL A 283 7.45 -17.71 -0.30
N PHE A 284 6.20 -18.16 -0.23
CA PHE A 284 5.34 -17.91 0.93
C PHE A 284 5.35 -19.07 1.91
N PRO A 285 5.51 -18.81 3.23
CA PRO A 285 5.47 -19.85 4.26
C PRO A 285 4.01 -20.21 4.61
N THR A 286 3.24 -20.59 3.59
CA THR A 286 1.85 -21.05 3.67
C THR A 286 1.76 -22.47 3.13
N ASP A 287 0.81 -23.27 3.60
CA ASP A 287 0.68 -24.68 3.21
C ASP A 287 0.40 -24.84 1.72
N ASP A 288 -0.29 -23.87 1.11
CA ASP A 288 -0.67 -23.87 -0.30
C ASP A 288 0.25 -23.03 -1.21
N GLY A 289 1.27 -22.38 -0.65
CA GLY A 289 2.21 -21.52 -1.38
C GLY A 289 1.62 -20.19 -1.87
N PHE A 290 0.37 -19.87 -1.52
CA PHE A 290 -0.24 -18.59 -1.85
C PHE A 290 0.17 -17.47 -0.87
N PRO A 291 0.08 -16.18 -1.31
CA PRO A 291 0.16 -15.03 -0.43
C PRO A 291 -0.79 -15.12 0.77
N PHE A 292 -0.54 -14.34 1.83
CA PHE A 292 -1.36 -14.38 3.05
C PHE A 292 -2.78 -13.88 2.82
N TYR A 293 -2.96 -12.94 1.88
CA TYR A 293 -4.26 -12.38 1.49
C TYR A 293 -4.23 -11.87 0.04
N PRO A 294 -5.40 -11.65 -0.58
CA PRO A 294 -5.46 -11.18 -1.94
C PRO A 294 -5.05 -9.69 -2.05
N TYR A 295 -4.67 -9.27 -3.24
CA TYR A 295 -4.48 -7.88 -3.60
C TYR A 295 -5.83 -7.19 -3.85
N TYR A 296 -6.14 -6.23 -2.99
CA TYR A 296 -7.29 -5.35 -3.12
C TYR A 296 -6.87 -4.06 -3.83
N ARG A 297 -7.50 -3.72 -4.97
CA ARG A 297 -7.26 -2.46 -5.68
C ARG A 297 -8.10 -1.31 -5.16
N ASP A 298 -9.15 -1.60 -4.40
CA ASP A 298 -10.04 -0.62 -3.80
C ASP A 298 -10.12 -0.85 -2.29
N SER A 299 -10.47 0.21 -1.56
CA SER A 299 -10.62 0.21 -0.11
C SER A 299 -11.84 1.05 0.26
N ARG A 300 -12.26 1.03 1.52
CA ARG A 300 -13.05 2.13 2.06
C ARG A 300 -12.18 3.36 2.03
N ARG A 301 -12.75 4.49 1.70
CA ARG A 301 -12.09 5.79 1.66
C ARG A 301 -12.85 6.72 2.58
N PHE A 302 -12.13 7.45 3.42
CA PHE A 302 -12.74 8.29 4.44
C PHE A 302 -12.52 9.76 4.15
N ALA A 303 -13.49 10.58 4.54
CA ALA A 303 -13.41 12.02 4.38
C ALA A 303 -12.25 12.59 5.23
N GLY A 304 -11.33 13.25 4.56
CA GLY A 304 -10.18 13.92 5.16
C GLY A 304 -10.30 15.43 5.11
N ARG A 305 -9.34 16.13 5.69
CA ARG A 305 -9.27 17.59 5.67
C ARG A 305 -9.05 18.16 4.27
N ASP A 306 -8.39 17.41 3.41
CA ASP A 306 -8.32 17.61 1.96
C ASP A 306 -8.85 16.34 1.28
N THR A 307 -9.44 16.52 0.09
CA THR A 307 -9.81 15.39 -0.78
C THR A 307 -9.13 15.58 -2.13
N MET A 308 -8.32 14.60 -2.54
CA MET A 308 -7.67 14.63 -3.85
C MET A 308 -8.62 14.14 -4.94
N THR A 309 -8.70 14.89 -6.04
CA THR A 309 -9.58 14.62 -7.19
C THR A 309 -8.77 14.57 -8.48
N ILE A 310 -9.32 13.95 -9.52
CA ILE A 310 -8.71 13.97 -10.88
C ILE A 310 -8.55 15.40 -11.38
N GLU A 311 -9.50 16.25 -11.09
CA GLU A 311 -9.46 17.64 -11.55
C GLU A 311 -8.32 18.43 -10.88
N ALA A 312 -8.08 18.17 -9.58
CA ALA A 312 -6.93 18.75 -8.87
C ALA A 312 -5.59 18.21 -9.41
N ALA A 313 -5.54 16.96 -9.84
CA ALA A 313 -4.35 16.41 -10.49
C ALA A 313 -4.09 17.06 -11.88
N ARG A 314 -5.14 17.28 -12.66
CA ARG A 314 -5.05 17.90 -14.00
C ARG A 314 -4.70 19.37 -13.97
N ARG A 315 -5.15 20.09 -12.95
CA ARG A 315 -4.97 21.54 -12.79
C ARG A 315 -4.45 21.88 -11.40
N PRO A 316 -3.22 21.45 -11.05
CA PRO A 316 -2.71 21.52 -9.68
C PRO A 316 -2.65 22.96 -9.12
N TYR A 317 -2.48 23.97 -9.99
CA TYR A 317 -2.35 25.36 -9.57
C TYR A 317 -3.69 26.13 -9.50
N ASP A 318 -4.80 25.51 -9.89
CA ASP A 318 -6.14 26.03 -9.67
C ASP A 318 -6.67 25.69 -8.26
N PHE A 319 -5.95 24.83 -7.53
CA PHE A 319 -6.28 24.36 -6.20
C PHE A 319 -5.08 24.57 -5.27
N ASP A 320 -5.30 24.96 -4.02
CA ASP A 320 -4.22 25.19 -3.06
C ASP A 320 -3.59 23.91 -2.50
N LEU A 321 -3.98 22.74 -2.99
CA LEU A 321 -3.56 21.44 -2.45
C LEU A 321 -2.04 21.24 -2.54
N TYR A 322 -1.38 21.73 -3.59
CA TYR A 322 0.04 21.64 -3.78
C TYR A 322 0.86 22.34 -2.66
N THR A 323 0.30 23.38 -2.03
CA THR A 323 0.95 24.09 -0.93
C THR A 323 1.12 23.23 0.33
N ARG A 324 0.30 22.18 0.42
CA ARG A 324 0.31 21.20 1.51
C ARG A 324 0.80 19.82 1.05
N ALA A 325 1.50 19.77 -0.09
CA ALA A 325 1.99 18.54 -0.68
C ALA A 325 2.98 17.80 0.24
N VAL A 326 2.84 16.48 0.33
CA VAL A 326 3.66 15.60 1.16
C VAL A 326 4.10 14.30 0.45
N ALA A 327 3.55 14.01 -0.71
CA ALA A 327 3.90 12.86 -1.54
C ALA A 327 3.63 13.16 -3.00
N VAL A 328 4.14 12.32 -3.90
CA VAL A 328 3.99 12.46 -5.35
C VAL A 328 3.55 11.15 -6.00
N GLY A 329 2.82 11.26 -7.12
CA GLY A 329 2.48 10.15 -7.99
C GLY A 329 2.67 10.52 -9.46
N ASP A 330 3.04 9.55 -10.28
CA ASP A 330 3.27 9.74 -11.72
C ASP A 330 2.67 8.61 -12.58
N TYR A 331 1.54 8.07 -12.15
CA TYR A 331 0.87 6.97 -12.83
C TYR A 331 -0.53 7.40 -13.30
N PRO A 332 -1.00 6.94 -14.46
CA PRO A 332 -2.36 7.21 -14.91
C PRO A 332 -3.41 6.63 -13.97
N VAL A 333 -4.65 7.04 -14.12
CA VAL A 333 -5.78 6.38 -13.46
C VAL A 333 -5.92 4.98 -14.02
N ASP A 334 -5.72 3.98 -13.18
CA ASP A 334 -5.77 2.57 -13.56
C ASP A 334 -6.81 1.82 -12.72
N HIS A 335 -8.01 1.70 -13.28
CA HIS A 335 -9.11 0.95 -12.68
C HIS A 335 -9.31 -0.40 -13.38
N HIS A 336 -9.35 -1.46 -12.62
CA HIS A 336 -9.62 -2.81 -13.10
C HIS A 336 -11.11 -3.15 -12.96
N HIS A 337 -11.81 -3.26 -14.08
CA HIS A 337 -13.24 -3.59 -14.14
C HIS A 337 -13.58 -4.64 -15.21
N ASN A 338 -12.60 -5.39 -15.70
CA ASN A 338 -12.79 -6.33 -16.80
C ASN A 338 -13.72 -7.49 -16.45
N GLN A 339 -13.80 -7.88 -15.17
CA GLN A 339 -14.70 -8.90 -14.65
C GLN A 339 -15.98 -8.30 -14.05
N ASN A 340 -16.04 -6.96 -13.97
CA ASN A 340 -17.18 -6.25 -13.39
C ASN A 340 -18.39 -6.28 -14.33
N PRO A 341 -19.63 -6.48 -13.84
CA PRO A 341 -20.84 -6.36 -14.65
C PRO A 341 -21.03 -5.01 -15.36
N ARG A 342 -20.39 -3.94 -14.85
CA ARG A 342 -20.44 -2.58 -15.42
C ARG A 342 -19.20 -2.20 -16.25
N ARG A 343 -18.42 -3.19 -16.70
CA ARG A 343 -17.13 -2.97 -17.39
C ARG A 343 -17.20 -2.00 -18.58
N GLU A 344 -18.26 -2.05 -19.37
CA GLU A 344 -18.41 -1.21 -20.57
C GLU A 344 -18.54 0.26 -20.20
N GLU A 345 -19.33 0.59 -19.18
CA GLU A 345 -19.52 1.92 -18.66
C GLU A 345 -18.23 2.51 -18.09
N LEU A 346 -17.40 1.66 -17.48
CA LEU A 346 -16.20 2.04 -16.73
C LEU A 346 -14.89 1.94 -17.54
N SER A 347 -14.97 1.56 -18.80
CA SER A 347 -13.79 1.36 -19.67
C SER A 347 -12.90 2.60 -19.81
N HIS A 348 -13.46 3.81 -19.68
CA HIS A 348 -12.74 5.07 -19.73
C HIS A 348 -11.78 5.29 -18.53
N LEU A 349 -11.92 4.52 -17.46
CA LEU A 349 -11.05 4.56 -16.29
C LEU A 349 -9.84 3.61 -16.40
N TRP A 350 -9.79 2.80 -17.45
CA TRP A 350 -8.63 1.96 -17.74
C TRP A 350 -7.53 2.81 -18.39
N TYR A 351 -6.43 3.02 -17.68
CA TYR A 351 -5.34 3.91 -18.07
C TYR A 351 -5.79 5.33 -18.45
N GLY A 352 -6.70 5.90 -17.65
CA GLY A 352 -7.15 7.28 -17.82
C GLY A 352 -6.01 8.26 -17.62
N GLN A 353 -5.67 9.04 -18.66
CA GLN A 353 -4.51 9.92 -18.67
C GLN A 353 -4.69 11.12 -17.72
N ILE A 354 -3.76 11.24 -16.77
CA ILE A 354 -3.57 12.41 -15.91
C ILE A 354 -2.08 12.77 -15.85
N PRO A 355 -1.73 14.04 -15.61
CA PRO A 355 -0.34 14.41 -15.37
C PRO A 355 0.14 13.85 -14.03
N SER A 356 1.46 13.89 -13.82
CA SER A 356 2.04 13.68 -12.50
C SER A 356 1.42 14.66 -11.50
N PHE A 357 1.30 14.23 -10.26
CA PHE A 357 0.56 14.97 -9.24
C PHE A 357 1.24 14.92 -7.87
N SER A 358 0.86 15.85 -7.01
CA SER A 358 1.24 15.88 -5.61
C SER A 358 0.03 15.59 -4.72
N MET A 359 0.28 14.96 -3.57
CA MET A 359 -0.75 14.60 -2.60
C MET A 359 -0.69 15.53 -1.38
N PRO A 360 -1.78 16.18 -0.99
CA PRO A 360 -1.81 17.06 0.17
C PRO A 360 -1.87 16.28 1.49
N LEU A 361 -1.34 16.86 2.56
CA LEU A 361 -1.31 16.26 3.90
C LEU A 361 -2.72 15.91 4.43
N GLY A 362 -3.70 16.75 4.15
CA GLY A 362 -5.04 16.57 4.70
C GLY A 362 -5.76 15.30 4.25
N VAL A 363 -5.27 14.59 3.22
CA VAL A 363 -5.87 13.31 2.79
C VAL A 363 -5.67 12.18 3.81
N VAL A 364 -4.66 12.28 4.69
CA VAL A 364 -4.38 11.29 5.73
C VAL A 364 -5.00 11.64 7.08
N ILE A 365 -5.65 12.81 7.21
CA ILE A 365 -6.25 13.32 8.47
C ILE A 365 -7.76 13.23 8.36
N PRO A 366 -8.42 12.20 8.94
CA PRO A 366 -9.87 12.08 8.86
C PRO A 366 -10.57 13.22 9.60
N ILE A 367 -11.72 13.67 9.09
CA ILE A 367 -12.57 14.63 9.79
C ILE A 367 -13.38 13.91 10.86
N GLY A 368 -13.64 14.58 11.98
CA GLY A 368 -14.52 14.08 13.04
C GLY A 368 -13.93 13.04 13.99
N VAL A 369 -12.71 12.54 13.73
CA VAL A 369 -12.01 11.60 14.61
C VAL A 369 -10.61 12.12 14.91
N GLU A 370 -10.39 12.58 16.13
CA GLU A 370 -9.07 13.08 16.56
C GLU A 370 -8.10 11.95 16.87
N ASP A 371 -6.80 12.21 16.67
CA ASP A 371 -5.69 11.29 16.96
C ASP A 371 -5.79 9.95 16.20
N LEU A 372 -6.52 9.96 15.07
CA LEU A 372 -6.52 8.92 14.05
C LEU A 372 -5.85 9.47 12.78
N LEU A 373 -5.04 8.65 12.12
CA LEU A 373 -4.51 8.91 10.79
C LEU A 373 -4.78 7.73 9.85
N MET A 374 -4.87 8.01 8.57
CA MET A 374 -5.01 7.03 7.49
C MET A 374 -3.68 6.90 6.76
N ALA A 375 -3.21 5.69 6.49
CA ALA A 375 -1.88 5.48 5.93
C ALA A 375 -1.81 4.44 4.81
N ASP A 376 -2.92 4.05 4.22
CA ASP A 376 -2.95 3.13 3.08
C ASP A 376 -3.94 3.65 2.01
N LYS A 377 -4.65 2.77 1.30
CA LYS A 377 -5.64 3.13 0.28
C LYS A 377 -6.94 3.76 0.85
N ASN A 378 -7.05 3.83 2.16
CA ASN A 378 -8.20 4.35 2.92
C ASN A 378 -8.26 5.89 3.01
N ILE A 379 -7.35 6.58 2.38
CA ILE A 379 -7.20 8.04 2.37
C ILE A 379 -8.35 8.79 1.69
N SER A 380 -8.40 10.11 1.89
CA SER A 380 -9.42 10.97 1.28
C SER A 380 -9.10 11.33 -0.18
N VAL A 381 -9.59 10.50 -1.07
CA VAL A 381 -9.52 10.70 -2.53
C VAL A 381 -10.84 10.32 -3.17
N THR A 382 -11.19 10.91 -4.32
CA THR A 382 -12.35 10.44 -5.07
C THR A 382 -12.15 9.01 -5.56
N TRP A 383 -13.25 8.28 -5.76
CA TRP A 383 -13.19 6.89 -6.22
C TRP A 383 -12.38 6.74 -7.52
N GLU A 384 -12.57 7.64 -8.47
CA GLU A 384 -11.82 7.64 -9.72
C GLU A 384 -10.32 7.90 -9.48
N MET A 385 -9.97 8.85 -8.60
CA MET A 385 -8.56 9.18 -8.28
C MET A 385 -7.85 8.03 -7.55
N ASN A 386 -8.59 7.14 -6.86
CA ASN A 386 -8.01 5.95 -6.25
C ASN A 386 -7.22 5.10 -7.27
N GLY A 387 -7.64 5.05 -8.53
CA GLY A 387 -6.90 4.33 -9.58
C GLY A 387 -5.44 4.75 -9.74
N ALA A 388 -5.11 6.01 -9.44
CA ALA A 388 -3.74 6.52 -9.50
C ALA A 388 -3.04 6.58 -8.13
N THR A 389 -3.81 6.68 -7.04
CA THR A 389 -3.25 6.87 -5.70
C THR A 389 -3.04 5.58 -4.91
N ARG A 390 -3.67 4.47 -5.32
CA ARG A 390 -3.53 3.16 -4.70
C ARG A 390 -2.17 2.49 -4.92
N LEU A 391 -1.32 3.08 -5.74
CA LEU A 391 -0.05 2.47 -6.15
C LEU A 391 1.01 2.58 -5.05
N GLN A 392 1.91 1.62 -5.04
CA GLN A 392 2.87 1.42 -3.96
C GLN A 392 3.69 2.68 -3.62
N PRO A 393 4.24 3.47 -4.59
CA PRO A 393 5.03 4.65 -4.26
C PRO A 393 4.21 5.74 -3.56
N VAL A 394 2.97 5.97 -4.02
CA VAL A 394 2.08 6.99 -3.45
C VAL A 394 1.68 6.60 -2.03
N VAL A 395 1.27 5.33 -1.84
CA VAL A 395 0.88 4.79 -0.53
C VAL A 395 2.07 4.82 0.44
N THR A 396 3.28 4.46 -0.01
CA THR A 396 4.51 4.57 0.82
C THR A 396 4.79 6.02 1.24
N GLY A 397 4.72 6.98 0.30
CA GLY A 397 4.96 8.39 0.58
C GLY A 397 3.94 9.00 1.55
N LEU A 398 2.65 8.67 1.37
CA LEU A 398 1.60 9.12 2.29
C LEU A 398 1.70 8.47 3.67
N GLY A 399 2.07 7.20 3.72
CA GLY A 399 2.38 6.53 4.99
C GLY A 399 3.53 7.21 5.71
N GLN A 400 4.62 7.51 5.01
CA GLN A 400 5.75 8.25 5.57
C GLN A 400 5.31 9.62 6.12
N ALA A 401 4.48 10.36 5.40
CA ALA A 401 3.93 11.64 5.84
C ALA A 401 3.05 11.51 7.09
N ALA A 402 2.21 10.47 7.16
CA ALA A 402 1.40 10.17 8.33
C ALA A 402 2.26 9.84 9.56
N GLY A 403 3.36 9.11 9.37
CA GLY A 403 4.34 8.82 10.44
C GLY A 403 5.03 10.08 10.97
N ALA A 404 5.53 10.94 10.09
CA ALA A 404 6.13 12.22 10.45
C ALA A 404 5.13 13.12 11.21
N LEU A 405 3.89 13.21 10.71
CA LEU A 405 2.81 13.94 11.36
C LEU A 405 2.52 13.42 12.77
N ALA A 406 2.41 12.10 12.93
CA ALA A 406 2.17 11.47 14.22
C ALA A 406 3.29 11.77 15.22
N ALA A 407 4.56 11.65 14.81
CA ALA A 407 5.70 11.95 15.67
C ALA A 407 5.74 13.43 16.10
N ILE A 408 5.49 14.37 15.18
CA ILE A 408 5.40 15.79 15.50
C ILE A 408 4.28 16.07 16.50
N ALA A 409 3.09 15.50 16.27
CA ALA A 409 1.92 15.66 17.13
C ALA A 409 2.21 15.17 18.56
N VAL A 410 2.76 13.97 18.70
CA VAL A 410 3.17 13.40 19.99
C VAL A 410 4.21 14.30 20.68
N LYS A 411 5.27 14.67 19.97
CA LYS A 411 6.38 15.47 20.52
C LYS A 411 5.94 16.85 21.02
N THR A 412 4.94 17.44 20.36
CA THR A 412 4.46 18.80 20.68
C THR A 412 3.20 18.82 21.53
N GLY A 413 2.58 17.65 21.78
CA GLY A 413 1.33 17.54 22.54
C GLY A 413 0.12 18.14 21.80
N ARG A 414 0.20 18.26 20.47
CA ARG A 414 -0.90 18.72 19.60
C ARG A 414 -1.65 17.54 18.99
N HIS A 415 -2.89 17.78 18.58
CA HIS A 415 -3.58 16.84 17.70
C HIS A 415 -2.97 16.89 16.29
N PRO A 416 -2.96 15.79 15.51
CA PRO A 416 -2.47 15.80 14.13
C PRO A 416 -3.12 16.89 13.27
N SER A 417 -4.40 17.18 13.52
CA SER A 417 -5.15 18.22 12.83
C SER A 417 -4.67 19.66 13.11
N GLU A 418 -3.88 19.88 14.15
CA GLU A 418 -3.32 21.19 14.55
C GLU A 418 -1.90 21.41 14.05
N VAL A 419 -1.25 20.36 13.52
CA VAL A 419 0.12 20.45 12.99
C VAL A 419 0.09 21.07 11.60
N PRO A 420 0.80 22.19 11.38
CA PRO A 420 0.92 22.77 10.04
C PRO A 420 1.63 21.84 9.06
N ALA A 421 1.16 21.79 7.82
CA ALA A 421 1.79 20.98 6.78
C ALA A 421 3.28 21.31 6.59
N SER A 422 3.69 22.57 6.79
CA SER A 422 5.08 23.01 6.67
C SER A 422 6.03 22.33 7.65
N GLU A 423 5.56 21.92 8.83
CA GLU A 423 6.40 21.17 9.79
C GLU A 423 6.64 19.75 9.29
N VAL A 424 5.61 19.09 8.75
CA VAL A 424 5.73 17.76 8.13
C VAL A 424 6.60 17.80 6.87
N GLN A 425 6.37 18.80 6.01
CA GLN A 425 7.18 19.04 4.81
C GLN A 425 8.66 19.21 5.12
N ALA A 426 9.01 19.92 6.19
CA ALA A 426 10.39 20.10 6.61
C ALA A 426 11.06 18.76 6.93
N VAL A 427 10.40 17.89 7.70
CA VAL A 427 10.88 16.54 8.02
C VAL A 427 11.05 15.71 6.74
N LEU A 428 10.04 15.70 5.87
CA LEU A 428 10.09 14.92 4.63
C LEU A 428 11.21 15.38 3.69
N LEU A 429 11.46 16.69 3.61
CA LEU A 429 12.58 17.22 2.81
C LEU A 429 13.95 16.85 3.41
N ASP A 430 14.08 16.78 4.74
CA ASP A 430 15.29 16.27 5.41
C ASP A 430 15.53 14.78 5.11
N ARG A 431 14.48 14.03 4.81
CA ARG A 431 14.52 12.61 4.36
C ARG A 431 14.70 12.46 2.85
N GLY A 432 14.81 13.55 2.09
CA GLY A 432 14.93 13.52 0.63
C GLY A 432 13.65 13.09 -0.09
N CYS A 433 12.48 13.33 0.49
CA CYS A 433 11.20 13.05 -0.16
C CYS A 433 10.89 14.10 -1.24
N TYR A 434 10.28 13.65 -2.34
CA TYR A 434 9.64 14.55 -3.29
C TYR A 434 8.28 14.98 -2.73
N LEU A 435 8.05 16.28 -2.65
CA LEU A 435 6.76 16.87 -2.32
C LEU A 435 6.00 17.28 -3.58
N LEU A 436 6.74 17.74 -4.58
CA LEU A 436 6.25 18.06 -5.91
C LEU A 436 7.03 17.24 -6.95
N PRO A 437 6.39 16.80 -8.03
CA PRO A 437 6.99 15.88 -9.00
C PRO A 437 7.95 16.59 -9.99
N PHE A 438 8.94 17.33 -9.47
CA PHE A 438 9.96 17.99 -10.27
C PHE A 438 11.12 17.07 -10.56
N LEU A 439 11.37 16.77 -11.84
CA LEU A 439 12.45 15.88 -12.29
C LEU A 439 13.82 16.54 -12.36
N ASP A 440 13.89 17.85 -12.23
CA ASP A 440 15.10 18.63 -12.51
C ASP A 440 16.24 18.29 -11.57
N LEU A 441 15.93 18.00 -10.32
CA LEU A 441 16.90 17.66 -9.29
C LEU A 441 16.48 16.37 -8.57
N LYS A 442 17.48 15.56 -8.20
CA LYS A 442 17.31 14.40 -7.33
C LYS A 442 17.50 14.80 -5.87
N PRO A 443 17.03 14.01 -4.91
CA PRO A 443 17.21 14.29 -3.48
C PRO A 443 18.68 14.51 -3.04
N THR A 444 19.63 13.91 -3.77
CA THR A 444 21.07 14.05 -3.52
C THR A 444 21.70 15.28 -4.16
N ASP A 445 20.99 16.00 -5.03
CA ASP A 445 21.53 17.12 -5.78
C ASP A 445 21.48 18.42 -4.95
N PRO A 446 22.50 19.26 -5.03
CA PRO A 446 22.44 20.58 -4.43
C PRO A 446 21.26 21.39 -4.97
N GLY A 447 20.50 22.05 -4.07
CA GLY A 447 19.34 22.86 -4.44
C GLY A 447 18.02 22.09 -4.52
N PHE A 448 18.01 20.75 -4.38
CA PHE A 448 16.77 19.96 -4.38
C PHE A 448 15.74 20.51 -3.39
N ARG A 449 16.13 20.69 -2.13
CA ARG A 449 15.26 21.23 -1.09
C ARG A 449 14.70 22.61 -1.46
N GLU A 450 15.56 23.50 -1.92
CA GLU A 450 15.18 24.87 -2.33
C GLU A 450 14.15 24.84 -3.48
N LEU A 451 14.34 23.97 -4.47
CA LEU A 451 13.40 23.80 -5.58
C LEU A 451 12.02 23.35 -5.08
N GLN A 452 11.97 22.35 -4.21
CA GLN A 452 10.73 21.86 -3.62
C GLN A 452 10.02 22.96 -2.80
N GLU A 453 10.75 23.69 -1.97
CA GLU A 453 10.23 24.80 -1.16
C GLU A 453 9.68 25.95 -2.01
N LYS A 454 10.37 26.32 -3.10
CA LYS A 454 9.87 27.31 -4.07
C LYS A 454 8.60 26.83 -4.77
N GLY A 455 8.54 25.56 -5.13
CA GLY A 455 7.36 24.97 -5.74
C GLY A 455 6.14 24.99 -4.81
N ILE A 456 6.30 24.62 -3.53
CA ILE A 456 5.22 24.67 -2.53
C ILE A 456 4.70 26.10 -2.34
N LYS A 457 5.56 27.10 -2.44
CA LYS A 457 5.17 28.51 -2.37
C LYS A 457 4.56 29.05 -3.66
N GLY A 458 4.55 28.25 -4.74
CA GLY A 458 4.09 28.68 -6.07
C GLY A 458 5.03 29.63 -6.80
N GLU A 459 6.25 29.80 -6.31
CA GLU A 459 7.30 30.63 -6.94
C GLU A 459 7.88 29.95 -8.19
N VAL A 460 7.84 28.61 -8.22
CA VAL A 460 8.20 27.77 -9.35
C VAL A 460 7.00 26.87 -9.67
N LYS A 461 6.59 26.86 -10.94
CA LYS A 461 5.52 26.01 -11.45
C LYS A 461 6.07 25.05 -12.49
N GLY A 462 5.64 23.81 -12.44
CA GLY A 462 6.00 22.81 -13.42
C GLY A 462 4.85 22.44 -14.32
N THR A 463 5.15 21.75 -15.43
CA THR A 463 4.16 21.19 -16.34
C THR A 463 4.21 19.67 -16.24
N GLY A 464 3.13 19.06 -15.72
CA GLY A 464 2.99 17.62 -15.67
C GLY A 464 2.37 17.06 -16.93
N ARG A 465 2.80 15.88 -17.32
CA ARG A 465 2.18 15.13 -18.42
C ARG A 465 2.41 13.64 -18.23
N THR A 466 1.48 12.87 -18.76
CA THR A 466 1.59 11.42 -18.87
C THR A 466 1.89 11.07 -20.33
N VAL A 467 2.90 10.25 -20.56
CA VAL A 467 3.37 9.85 -21.88
C VAL A 467 3.28 8.33 -21.99
N GLY A 468 2.17 7.83 -22.48
CA GLY A 468 1.94 6.39 -22.52
C GLY A 468 1.30 5.88 -21.23
N TRP A 469 1.45 4.58 -21.00
CA TRP A 469 0.86 3.88 -19.85
C TRP A 469 1.96 3.10 -19.11
N ALA A 470 1.64 2.72 -17.89
CA ALA A 470 2.58 1.98 -17.05
C ALA A 470 3.95 2.64 -16.96
N ASN A 471 4.91 2.60 -17.16
CA ASN A 471 6.26 3.06 -16.84
C ASN A 471 6.75 4.28 -17.63
N GLU A 472 5.88 4.89 -18.42
CA GLU A 472 6.25 6.00 -19.31
C GLU A 472 5.68 7.35 -18.87
N THR A 473 5.23 7.45 -17.64
CA THR A 473 4.68 8.67 -17.08
C THR A 473 5.79 9.69 -16.81
N TRP A 474 5.55 10.90 -17.23
CA TRP A 474 6.42 12.04 -16.99
C TRP A 474 5.98 12.81 -15.76
N VAL A 475 6.93 13.50 -15.17
CA VAL A 475 6.71 14.39 -14.04
C VAL A 475 6.82 15.84 -14.47
N ASN A 476 6.43 16.74 -13.59
CA ASN A 476 6.57 18.15 -13.83
C ASN A 476 8.04 18.56 -13.96
N THR A 477 8.30 19.46 -14.87
CA THR A 477 9.57 20.17 -14.99
C THR A 477 9.28 21.67 -14.80
N PRO A 478 10.09 22.39 -14.03
CA PRO A 478 9.91 23.83 -13.89
C PRO A 478 9.85 24.54 -15.23
N GLU A 479 8.97 25.49 -15.38
CA GLU A 479 9.00 26.44 -16.49
C GLU A 479 10.20 27.36 -16.27
N GLN A 480 11.07 27.46 -17.30
CA GLN A 480 12.25 28.34 -17.28
C GLN A 480 11.84 29.78 -17.48
#